data_b301895885357a93a278d5150985f4ca
#
_entry.id   b301895885357a93a278d5150985f4ca
#
_cell.length_a   1.000
_cell.length_b   1.000
_cell.length_c   1.000
_cell.angle_alpha   90.00
_cell.angle_beta   90.00
_cell.angle_gamma   90.00
#
_symmetry.space_group_name_H-M   'P 1'
#
loop_
_entity.id
_entity.type
_entity.pdbx_description
1 polymer ?
#
loop_
_entity_poly.entity_id
_entity_poly.type
_entity_poly.pdbx_seq_one_letter_code
_entity_poly.pdbx_strand_id
1 'polypeptide(L)'
;MAPAVESVSLVVAWFGNDLRAGSCKVRPGVEVSAKSTTPVSWSVNGVSRADAFLVSRDDQDRPVYGGTPSDFAVVQAIQEMKARGLRVTLYPFILMDVPPGNTLPNPYSDNAAEAGQPAFPWRGRITCSPAAGFAGTVDKTATAATQVAALFGTATPANFSVSGQSVSWTGTPGDWGSPCCASAPSPSARRARSRSPTPPHAVRRPSRQPQSSA
;
A
#
# COMPACT_ATOMS: atom_id res chain seq x y z
N MET A 1 -28.02 -17.27 -15.21
CA MET A 1 -27.03 -16.31 -15.70
C MET A 1 -27.22 -15.02 -14.90
N ALA A 2 -26.16 -14.49 -14.32
CA ALA A 2 -26.25 -13.14 -13.77
C ALA A 2 -26.54 -12.15 -14.90
N PRO A 3 -27.35 -11.08 -14.67
CA PRO A 3 -27.52 -10.03 -15.66
C PRO A 3 -26.14 -9.49 -16.06
N ALA A 4 -25.98 -9.05 -17.30
CA ALA A 4 -24.73 -8.61 -17.85
C ALA A 4 -24.16 -7.47 -16.96
N VAL A 5 -23.01 -7.73 -16.33
CA VAL A 5 -22.28 -6.72 -15.57
C VAL A 5 -21.59 -5.79 -16.57
N GLU A 6 -21.85 -4.50 -16.49
CA GLU A 6 -21.27 -3.49 -17.40
C GLU A 6 -20.15 -2.69 -16.75
N SER A 7 -20.10 -2.64 -15.41
CA SER A 7 -19.11 -1.87 -14.68
C SER A 7 -18.71 -2.53 -13.38
N VAL A 8 -17.48 -2.31 -12.97
CA VAL A 8 -16.88 -2.85 -11.74
C VAL A 8 -16.13 -1.75 -11.01
N SER A 9 -16.31 -1.68 -9.68
CA SER A 9 -15.46 -0.87 -8.81
C SER A 9 -14.38 -1.77 -8.20
N LEU A 10 -13.12 -1.50 -8.54
CA LEU A 10 -11.96 -2.20 -8.00
C LEU A 10 -11.47 -1.48 -6.74
N VAL A 11 -11.69 -2.11 -5.59
CA VAL A 11 -11.24 -1.57 -4.30
C VAL A 11 -9.77 -1.91 -4.08
N VAL A 12 -8.97 -0.88 -3.76
CA VAL A 12 -7.56 -1.02 -3.40
C VAL A 12 -7.36 -0.39 -2.02
N ALA A 13 -7.10 -1.25 -1.02
CA ALA A 13 -6.98 -0.81 0.37
C ALA A 13 -5.54 -0.42 0.71
N TRP A 14 -5.38 0.71 1.39
CA TRP A 14 -4.18 1.16 2.08
C TRP A 14 -4.50 1.37 3.56
N PHE A 15 -3.49 1.56 4.41
CA PHE A 15 -3.64 1.58 5.86
C PHE A 15 -3.21 2.91 6.46
N GLY A 16 -4.11 3.52 7.23
CA GLY A 16 -3.82 4.66 8.10
C GLY A 16 -3.64 4.21 9.54
N ASN A 17 -2.81 4.90 10.30
CA ASN A 17 -2.44 4.52 11.67
C ASN A 17 -2.87 5.53 12.75
N ASP A 18 -3.53 6.60 12.39
CA ASP A 18 -3.92 7.66 13.32
C ASP A 18 -5.14 8.41 12.76
N LEU A 19 -6.12 8.72 13.59
CA LEU A 19 -7.30 9.50 13.17
C LEU A 19 -6.99 10.99 13.00
N ARG A 20 -5.85 11.48 13.49
CA ARG A 20 -5.44 12.88 13.36
C ARG A 20 -4.72 13.11 12.04
N ALA A 21 -5.22 13.99 11.19
CA ALA A 21 -4.64 14.28 9.87
C ALA A 21 -3.16 14.69 9.94
N GLY A 22 -2.77 15.50 10.93
CA GLY A 22 -1.37 15.92 11.10
C GLY A 22 -0.40 14.82 11.52
N SER A 23 -0.89 13.64 11.93
CA SER A 23 -0.10 12.52 12.43
C SER A 23 -0.29 11.23 11.63
N CYS A 24 -1.37 11.14 10.86
CA CYS A 24 -1.71 9.96 10.08
C CYS A 24 -0.69 9.70 8.98
N LYS A 25 -0.27 8.44 8.88
CA LYS A 25 0.55 7.95 7.76
C LYS A 25 -0.24 6.90 7.02
N VAL A 26 -0.52 7.16 5.74
CA VAL A 26 -1.19 6.23 4.84
C VAL A 26 -0.14 5.45 4.07
N ARG A 27 -0.17 4.12 4.14
CA ARG A 27 0.87 3.24 3.58
C ARG A 27 0.31 1.90 3.14
N PRO A 28 0.97 1.22 2.16
CA PRO A 28 0.59 -0.14 1.80
C PRO A 28 0.97 -1.09 2.93
N GLY A 29 0.09 -2.05 3.21
CA GLY A 29 0.28 -3.03 4.27
C GLY A 29 0.26 -4.46 3.76
N VAL A 30 0.84 -5.36 4.54
CA VAL A 30 0.85 -6.80 4.27
C VAL A 30 0.48 -7.58 5.52
N GLU A 31 -0.14 -8.70 5.33
CA GLU A 31 -0.55 -9.63 6.39
C GLU A 31 0.65 -10.44 6.95
N VAL A 32 1.65 -10.69 6.09
CA VAL A 32 2.89 -11.41 6.42
C VAL A 32 4.02 -10.84 5.60
N SER A 33 5.14 -10.50 6.22
CA SER A 33 6.31 -9.94 5.54
C SER A 33 7.10 -11.01 4.76
N ALA A 34 7.22 -12.23 5.29
CA ALA A 34 8.02 -13.32 4.73
C ALA A 34 7.20 -14.25 3.81
N LYS A 35 6.50 -13.69 2.82
CA LYS A 35 5.69 -14.46 1.87
C LYS A 35 6.18 -14.24 0.44
N SER A 36 6.41 -15.34 -0.29
CA SER A 36 6.72 -15.28 -1.72
C SER A 36 5.44 -15.18 -2.54
N THR A 37 5.50 -14.45 -3.64
CA THR A 37 4.42 -14.33 -4.62
C THR A 37 4.94 -14.66 -6.04
N THR A 38 4.09 -15.25 -6.86
CA THR A 38 4.38 -15.66 -8.23
C THR A 38 3.32 -15.04 -9.15
N PRO A 39 3.66 -14.62 -10.38
CA PRO A 39 4.96 -14.70 -11.08
C PRO A 39 5.95 -13.61 -10.69
N VAL A 40 5.56 -12.59 -9.95
CA VAL A 40 6.41 -11.49 -9.52
C VAL A 40 6.35 -11.31 -8.00
N SER A 41 7.44 -10.80 -7.42
CA SER A 41 7.45 -10.43 -6.01
C SER A 41 6.45 -9.29 -5.76
N TRP A 42 5.77 -9.34 -4.62
CA TRP A 42 4.86 -8.27 -4.22
C TRP A 42 5.63 -6.95 -4.07
N SER A 43 5.10 -5.91 -4.68
CA SER A 43 5.58 -4.54 -4.54
C SER A 43 4.42 -3.58 -4.75
N VAL A 44 4.40 -2.49 -3.99
CA VAL A 44 3.46 -1.37 -4.12
C VAL A 44 4.25 -0.07 -4.10
N ASN A 45 4.17 0.69 -5.17
CA ASN A 45 4.88 1.97 -5.32
C ASN A 45 6.37 1.88 -4.96
N GLY A 46 7.03 0.78 -5.34
CA GLY A 46 8.44 0.53 -5.06
C GLY A 46 8.75 -0.01 -3.64
N VAL A 47 7.77 -0.04 -2.74
CA VAL A 47 7.91 -0.65 -1.41
C VAL A 47 7.87 -2.16 -1.56
N SER A 48 8.87 -2.87 -1.03
CA SER A 48 8.90 -4.33 -1.02
C SER A 48 8.01 -4.88 0.09
N ARG A 49 7.67 -6.17 0.02
CA ARG A 49 6.89 -6.84 1.07
C ARG A 49 7.60 -6.80 2.43
N ALA A 50 8.91 -6.89 2.45
CA ALA A 50 9.71 -6.87 3.68
C ALA A 50 9.69 -5.49 4.36
N ASP A 51 9.58 -4.40 3.57
CA ASP A 51 9.58 -3.02 4.04
C ASP A 51 8.15 -2.47 4.24
N ALA A 52 7.13 -3.22 3.82
CA ALA A 52 5.74 -2.82 3.93
C ALA A 52 5.27 -2.84 5.40
N PHE A 53 4.23 -2.06 5.65
CA PHE A 53 3.58 -2.08 6.94
C PHE A 53 2.98 -3.46 7.23
N LEU A 54 3.34 -4.04 8.38
CA LEU A 54 2.70 -5.27 8.85
C LEU A 54 1.41 -4.89 9.56
N VAL A 55 0.26 -5.36 9.04
CA VAL A 55 -1.05 -5.09 9.64
C VAL A 55 -1.14 -5.70 11.03
N SER A 56 -1.90 -5.06 11.91
CA SER A 56 -2.10 -5.50 13.29
C SER A 56 -2.71 -6.89 13.35
N ARG A 57 -2.46 -7.58 14.47
CA ARG A 57 -2.95 -8.91 14.74
C ARG A 57 -3.96 -8.90 15.89
N ASP A 58 -4.89 -9.83 15.85
CA ASP A 58 -5.81 -10.06 16.95
C ASP A 58 -5.16 -10.89 18.07
N ASP A 59 -5.93 -11.20 19.11
CA ASP A 59 -5.52 -11.98 20.28
C ASP A 59 -5.17 -13.46 19.94
N GLN A 60 -5.50 -13.92 18.74
CA GLN A 60 -5.18 -15.25 18.23
C GLN A 60 -4.04 -15.22 17.20
N ASP A 61 -3.29 -14.14 17.15
CA ASP A 61 -2.19 -13.90 16.20
C ASP A 61 -2.61 -13.96 14.72
N ARG A 62 -3.88 -13.64 14.41
CA ARG A 62 -4.37 -13.53 13.03
C ARG A 62 -4.33 -12.09 12.58
N PRO A 63 -3.92 -11.80 11.34
CA PRO A 63 -3.97 -10.44 10.81
C PRO A 63 -5.42 -9.95 10.76
N VAL A 64 -5.66 -8.75 11.29
CA VAL A 64 -7.00 -8.13 11.36
C VAL A 64 -7.51 -7.76 9.97
N TYR A 65 -6.59 -7.47 9.04
CA TYR A 65 -6.91 -7.12 7.66
C TYR A 65 -6.11 -8.00 6.69
N GLY A 66 -6.63 -8.17 5.48
CA GLY A 66 -5.83 -8.57 4.33
C GLY A 66 -4.85 -7.46 3.94
N GLY A 67 -3.85 -7.77 3.13
CA GLY A 67 -2.85 -6.80 2.68
C GLY A 67 -3.33 -5.93 1.51
N THR A 68 -2.58 -4.89 1.21
CA THR A 68 -2.68 -4.13 -0.04
C THR A 68 -2.34 -5.04 -1.22
N PRO A 69 -3.15 -5.10 -2.30
CA PRO A 69 -2.78 -5.84 -3.50
C PRO A 69 -1.55 -5.20 -4.16
N SER A 70 -0.66 -6.02 -4.74
CA SER A 70 0.50 -5.50 -5.46
C SER A 70 0.09 -4.68 -6.69
N ASP A 71 0.95 -3.74 -7.11
CA ASP A 71 0.72 -2.97 -8.34
C ASP A 71 0.51 -3.88 -9.55
N PHE A 72 1.28 -4.96 -9.64
CA PHE A 72 1.12 -5.97 -10.69
C PHE A 72 -0.28 -6.58 -10.69
N ALA A 73 -0.79 -6.99 -9.52
CA ALA A 73 -2.12 -7.60 -9.42
C ALA A 73 -3.24 -6.61 -9.75
N VAL A 74 -3.12 -5.35 -9.35
CA VAL A 74 -4.08 -4.29 -9.68
C VAL A 74 -4.11 -4.03 -11.18
N VAL A 75 -2.95 -3.86 -11.82
CA VAL A 75 -2.85 -3.63 -13.27
C VAL A 75 -3.42 -4.82 -14.04
N GLN A 76 -3.06 -6.04 -13.66
CA GLN A 76 -3.57 -7.27 -14.29
C GLN A 76 -5.10 -7.37 -14.16
N ALA A 77 -5.65 -7.11 -12.98
CA ALA A 77 -7.10 -7.12 -12.76
C ALA A 77 -7.82 -6.08 -13.65
N ILE A 78 -7.27 -4.87 -13.75
CA ILE A 78 -7.84 -3.82 -14.61
C ILE A 78 -7.81 -4.25 -16.09
N GLN A 79 -6.69 -4.80 -16.55
CA GLN A 79 -6.53 -5.27 -17.93
C GLN A 79 -7.53 -6.38 -18.26
N GLU A 80 -7.67 -7.37 -17.38
CA GLU A 80 -8.59 -8.49 -17.55
C GLU A 80 -10.05 -8.02 -17.59
N MET A 81 -10.46 -7.13 -16.68
CA MET A 81 -11.82 -6.58 -16.66
C MET A 81 -12.10 -5.75 -17.92
N LYS A 82 -11.13 -4.95 -18.39
CA LYS A 82 -11.27 -4.20 -19.64
C LYS A 82 -11.33 -5.08 -20.86
N ALA A 83 -10.58 -6.18 -20.91
CA ALA A 83 -10.63 -7.15 -21.99
C ALA A 83 -12.02 -7.81 -22.10
N ARG A 84 -12.75 -7.90 -20.99
CA ARG A 84 -14.15 -8.36 -20.95
C ARG A 84 -15.18 -7.28 -21.29
N GLY A 85 -14.74 -6.09 -21.70
CA GLY A 85 -15.61 -4.96 -22.06
C GLY A 85 -16.19 -4.21 -20.87
N LEU A 86 -15.70 -4.45 -19.63
CA LEU A 86 -16.21 -3.79 -18.44
C LEU A 86 -15.63 -2.39 -18.27
N ARG A 87 -16.46 -1.47 -17.80
CA ARG A 87 -16.02 -0.17 -17.29
C ARG A 87 -15.44 -0.38 -15.89
N VAL A 88 -14.19 0.01 -15.68
CA VAL A 88 -13.49 -0.16 -14.40
C VAL A 88 -13.33 1.19 -13.72
N THR A 89 -13.79 1.27 -12.48
CA THR A 89 -13.56 2.41 -11.57
C THR A 89 -12.59 1.96 -10.49
N LEU A 90 -11.43 2.61 -10.39
CA LEU A 90 -10.52 2.42 -9.25
C LEU A 90 -11.11 3.13 -8.03
N TYR A 91 -11.27 2.38 -6.94
CA TYR A 91 -11.77 2.89 -5.66
C TYR A 91 -10.69 2.73 -4.57
N PRO A 92 -9.84 3.76 -4.36
CA PRO A 92 -8.89 3.73 -3.26
C PRO A 92 -9.63 3.79 -1.92
N PHE A 93 -9.22 2.93 -0.98
CA PHE A 93 -9.86 2.80 0.32
C PHE A 93 -8.81 2.81 1.43
N ILE A 94 -9.01 3.66 2.46
CA ILE A 94 -8.12 3.71 3.61
C ILE A 94 -8.78 2.96 4.76
N LEU A 95 -8.15 1.86 5.17
CA LEU A 95 -8.46 1.13 6.40
C LEU A 95 -7.64 1.70 7.55
N MET A 96 -8.28 1.93 8.70
CA MET A 96 -7.59 2.45 9.88
C MET A 96 -7.08 1.29 10.73
N ASP A 97 -5.79 1.09 10.71
CA ASP A 97 -5.12 0.09 11.54
C ASP A 97 -4.63 0.75 12.85
N VAL A 98 -5.60 0.96 13.73
CA VAL A 98 -5.42 1.48 15.09
C VAL A 98 -5.76 0.34 16.04
N PRO A 99 -4.76 -0.36 16.62
CA PRO A 99 -5.03 -1.53 17.47
C PRO A 99 -5.60 -1.12 18.84
N PRO A 100 -6.29 -2.05 19.54
CA PRO A 100 -6.71 -1.83 20.92
C PRO A 100 -5.53 -1.57 21.84
N GLY A 101 -5.79 -0.85 22.96
CA GLY A 101 -4.73 -0.49 23.92
C GLY A 101 -3.77 0.61 23.41
N ASN A 102 -4.07 1.27 22.28
CA ASN A 102 -3.29 2.41 21.83
C ASN A 102 -3.46 3.62 22.78
N THR A 103 -2.47 4.50 22.81
CA THR A 103 -2.46 5.74 23.61
C THR A 103 -2.54 6.98 22.73
N LEU A 104 -2.97 6.84 21.48
CA LEU A 104 -3.07 7.97 20.54
C LEU A 104 -4.15 8.94 21.02
N PRO A 105 -3.89 10.25 21.06
CA PRO A 105 -4.91 11.24 21.40
C PRO A 105 -6.12 11.12 20.46
N ASN A 106 -7.32 11.03 21.04
CA ASN A 106 -8.57 10.92 20.29
C ASN A 106 -9.02 12.31 19.81
N PRO A 107 -9.07 12.59 18.50
CA PRO A 107 -9.49 13.90 18.01
C PRO A 107 -10.99 14.19 18.25
N TYR A 108 -11.77 13.17 18.58
CA TYR A 108 -13.22 13.23 18.80
C TYR A 108 -13.62 13.15 20.28
N SER A 109 -12.74 13.54 21.20
CA SER A 109 -13.03 13.52 22.62
C SER A 109 -12.49 14.77 23.31
N ASP A 110 -13.29 15.35 24.18
CA ASP A 110 -12.91 16.39 25.14
C ASP A 110 -12.47 15.80 26.50
N ASN A 111 -12.56 14.47 26.65
CA ASN A 111 -12.20 13.78 27.88
C ASN A 111 -10.71 13.41 27.88
N ALA A 112 -9.92 14.16 28.61
CA ALA A 112 -8.48 13.90 28.76
C ALA A 112 -8.17 12.56 29.46
N ALA A 113 -9.14 11.95 30.17
CA ALA A 113 -9.01 10.63 30.77
C ALA A 113 -9.31 9.48 29.81
N GLU A 114 -9.85 9.77 28.63
CA GLU A 114 -10.09 8.78 27.59
C GLU A 114 -8.76 8.41 26.93
N ALA A 115 -8.27 7.23 27.25
CA ALA A 115 -7.01 6.72 26.73
C ALA A 115 -7.22 6.10 25.33
N GLY A 116 -6.59 6.68 24.34
CA GLY A 116 -6.49 6.10 23.00
C GLY A 116 -7.63 6.44 22.05
N GLN A 117 -7.39 6.12 20.79
CA GLN A 117 -8.39 6.19 19.72
C GLN A 117 -9.20 4.87 19.70
N PRO A 118 -10.44 4.87 19.16
CA PRO A 118 -11.20 3.65 18.96
C PRO A 118 -10.40 2.61 18.17
N ALA A 119 -10.45 1.35 18.63
CA ALA A 119 -9.77 0.26 17.94
C ALA A 119 -10.44 -0.03 16.59
N PHE A 120 -9.62 -0.19 15.56
CA PHE A 120 -10.03 -0.55 14.19
C PHE A 120 -11.26 0.19 13.70
N PRO A 121 -11.27 1.54 13.77
CA PRO A 121 -12.46 2.30 13.40
C PRO A 121 -12.81 2.03 11.95
N TRP A 122 -14.02 1.51 11.75
CA TRP A 122 -14.55 1.25 10.43
C TRP A 122 -14.73 2.57 9.68
N ARG A 123 -14.17 2.68 8.49
CA ARG A 123 -14.12 3.89 7.66
C ARG A 123 -13.24 4.97 8.30
N GLY A 124 -12.09 5.19 7.70
CA GLY A 124 -11.14 6.20 8.16
C GLY A 124 -11.81 7.55 8.40
N ARG A 125 -11.98 7.89 9.68
CA ARG A 125 -12.45 9.20 10.11
C ARG A 125 -11.24 10.09 10.39
N ILE A 126 -10.32 10.17 9.42
CA ILE A 126 -9.19 11.08 9.56
C ILE A 126 -9.73 12.50 9.57
N THR A 127 -9.37 13.24 10.61
CA THR A 127 -9.82 14.62 10.82
C THR A 127 -8.68 15.50 11.34
N CYS A 128 -8.86 16.81 11.27
CA CYS A 128 -8.01 17.71 12.03
C CYS A 128 -8.19 17.50 13.53
N SER A 129 -7.19 17.76 14.32
CA SER A 129 -7.22 17.54 15.77
C SER A 129 -6.94 18.83 16.54
N PRO A 130 -7.81 19.20 17.52
CA PRO A 130 -9.11 18.62 17.82
C PRO A 130 -10.13 18.77 16.69
N ALA A 131 -11.07 17.83 16.57
CA ALA A 131 -12.07 17.81 15.51
C ALA A 131 -13.10 18.96 15.65
N ALA A 132 -13.82 19.24 14.57
CA ALA A 132 -14.92 20.20 14.60
C ALA A 132 -15.96 19.83 15.68
N GLY A 133 -16.35 20.80 16.49
CA GLY A 133 -17.30 20.61 17.59
C GLY A 133 -16.70 20.21 18.93
N PHE A 134 -15.38 20.01 19.00
CA PHE A 134 -14.67 19.70 20.25
C PHE A 134 -13.87 20.91 20.74
N ALA A 135 -13.55 20.93 22.05
CA ALA A 135 -12.82 22.03 22.68
C ALA A 135 -11.45 22.25 22.03
N GLY A 136 -11.10 23.51 21.77
CA GLY A 136 -9.86 23.87 21.10
C GLY A 136 -9.79 23.48 19.63
N THR A 137 -10.91 23.20 18.99
CA THR A 137 -10.96 22.81 17.57
C THR A 137 -10.16 23.75 16.68
N VAL A 138 -9.45 23.16 15.72
CA VAL A 138 -8.70 23.89 14.71
C VAL A 138 -9.51 24.11 13.42
N ASP A 139 -10.78 23.71 13.41
CA ASP A 139 -11.65 23.84 12.23
C ASP A 139 -11.65 25.30 11.71
N LYS A 140 -11.57 25.43 10.38
CA LYS A 140 -11.51 26.73 9.66
C LYS A 140 -10.35 27.65 10.05
N THR A 141 -9.27 27.11 10.63
CA THR A 141 -8.05 27.85 10.96
C THR A 141 -6.88 27.49 10.03
N ALA A 142 -5.81 28.29 10.05
CA ALA A 142 -4.56 27.96 9.35
C ALA A 142 -3.95 26.64 9.85
N THR A 143 -4.14 26.30 11.11
CA THR A 143 -3.66 25.02 11.69
C THR A 143 -4.34 23.82 11.02
N ALA A 144 -5.63 23.92 10.69
CA ALA A 144 -6.31 22.86 9.94
C ALA A 144 -5.67 22.65 8.56
N ALA A 145 -5.38 23.75 7.84
CA ALA A 145 -4.70 23.67 6.54
C ALA A 145 -3.32 23.00 6.66
N THR A 146 -2.56 23.31 7.71
CA THR A 146 -1.27 22.66 7.99
C THR A 146 -1.40 21.18 8.25
N GLN A 147 -2.40 20.74 9.04
CA GLN A 147 -2.64 19.32 9.32
C GLN A 147 -3.09 18.56 8.07
N VAL A 148 -3.92 19.16 7.23
CA VAL A 148 -4.33 18.58 5.94
C VAL A 148 -3.14 18.45 5.00
N ALA A 149 -2.29 19.48 4.90
CA ALA A 149 -1.07 19.41 4.10
C ALA A 149 -0.10 18.33 4.58
N ALA A 150 0.00 18.09 5.89
CA ALA A 150 0.81 17.00 6.45
C ALA A 150 0.30 15.60 6.03
N LEU A 151 -1.02 15.43 5.84
CA LEU A 151 -1.61 14.18 5.36
C LEU A 151 -1.39 13.97 3.86
N PHE A 152 -1.65 15.00 3.05
CA PHE A 152 -1.64 14.89 1.59
C PHE A 152 -0.29 15.26 0.97
N GLY A 153 0.57 15.97 1.69
CA GLY A 153 1.79 16.53 1.13
C GLY A 153 1.53 17.67 0.16
N THR A 154 2.49 17.95 -0.69
CA THR A 154 2.45 19.03 -1.70
C THR A 154 2.18 18.49 -3.12
N ALA A 155 1.90 17.18 -3.26
CA ALA A 155 1.65 16.56 -4.54
C ALA A 155 0.43 17.17 -5.26
N THR A 156 0.61 17.49 -6.53
CA THR A 156 -0.42 18.02 -7.42
C THR A 156 -0.51 17.19 -8.69
N PRO A 157 -1.58 17.31 -9.47
CA PRO A 157 -1.67 16.64 -10.77
C PRO A 157 -0.51 16.96 -11.72
N ALA A 158 0.10 18.13 -11.62
CA ALA A 158 1.26 18.54 -12.42
C ALA A 158 2.52 17.71 -12.15
N ASN A 159 2.58 17.04 -11.00
CA ASN A 159 3.68 16.12 -10.66
C ASN A 159 3.56 14.75 -11.35
N PHE A 160 2.53 14.52 -12.15
CA PHE A 160 2.35 13.28 -12.88
C PHE A 160 2.49 13.54 -14.38
N SER A 161 3.29 12.72 -15.05
CA SER A 161 3.36 12.66 -16.49
C SER A 161 2.69 11.38 -16.98
N VAL A 162 1.76 11.51 -17.92
CA VAL A 162 1.02 10.39 -18.50
C VAL A 162 1.40 10.25 -19.97
N SER A 163 1.90 9.07 -20.34
CA SER A 163 2.21 8.73 -21.74
C SER A 163 1.62 7.36 -22.07
N GLY A 164 0.57 7.33 -22.88
CA GLY A 164 -0.19 6.13 -23.17
C GLY A 164 -0.76 5.49 -21.91
N GLN A 165 -0.30 4.30 -21.58
CA GLN A 165 -0.69 3.57 -20.34
C GLN A 165 0.32 3.73 -19.20
N SER A 166 1.36 4.53 -19.38
CA SER A 166 2.40 4.74 -18.39
C SER A 166 2.16 6.05 -17.66
N VAL A 167 2.27 6.00 -16.33
CA VAL A 167 2.26 7.17 -15.46
C VAL A 167 3.60 7.24 -14.75
N SER A 168 4.26 8.37 -14.82
CA SER A 168 5.51 8.63 -14.10
C SER A 168 5.34 9.81 -13.14
N TRP A 169 6.00 9.72 -12.00
CA TRP A 169 6.09 10.76 -11.01
C TRP A 169 7.29 11.67 -11.31
N THR A 170 7.07 12.97 -11.35
CA THR A 170 8.10 14.00 -11.61
C THR A 170 8.32 14.92 -10.41
N GLY A 171 7.63 14.69 -9.29
CA GLY A 171 7.80 15.46 -8.05
C GLY A 171 8.98 15.00 -7.21
N THR A 172 9.20 15.68 -6.12
CA THR A 172 10.27 15.39 -5.16
C THR A 172 9.84 14.29 -4.17
N PRO A 173 10.74 13.37 -3.75
CA PRO A 173 10.46 12.47 -2.63
C PRO A 173 10.05 13.28 -1.39
N GLY A 174 8.89 12.94 -0.80
CA GLY A 174 8.32 13.69 0.34
C GLY A 174 7.21 14.67 0.00
N ASP A 175 6.95 14.96 -1.27
CA ASP A 175 5.79 15.76 -1.71
C ASP A 175 4.45 15.06 -1.39
N TRP A 176 4.46 13.76 -1.22
CA TRP A 176 3.37 13.02 -0.59
C TRP A 176 3.56 13.09 0.92
N GLY A 177 2.64 13.60 1.67
CA GLY A 177 2.72 13.74 3.13
C GLY A 177 2.99 12.45 3.93
N SER A 178 3.16 11.32 3.28
CA SER A 178 3.50 10.03 3.88
C SER A 178 4.83 9.50 3.36
N PRO A 179 5.76 9.05 4.24
CA PRO A 179 7.09 8.57 3.85
C PRO A 179 7.12 7.35 2.92
N CYS A 180 5.97 6.71 2.67
CA CYS A 180 5.87 5.55 1.78
C CYS A 180 6.15 5.84 0.31
N CYS A 181 6.12 7.11 -0.11
CA CYS A 181 6.34 7.50 -1.50
C CYS A 181 7.77 7.98 -1.78
N ALA A 182 8.61 8.06 -0.74
CA ALA A 182 9.99 8.56 -0.87
C ALA A 182 10.98 7.57 -1.51
N SER A 183 10.57 6.34 -1.81
CA SER A 183 11.48 5.26 -2.20
C SER A 183 11.21 4.65 -3.56
N ALA A 184 10.54 5.33 -4.49
CA ALA A 184 10.48 4.86 -5.86
C ALA A 184 11.88 4.97 -6.50
N PRO A 185 12.60 3.87 -6.78
CA PRO A 185 13.84 3.96 -7.52
C PRO A 185 13.55 4.49 -8.91
N SER A 186 14.29 5.52 -9.31
CA SER A 186 14.25 6.07 -10.66
C SER A 186 14.29 4.94 -11.72
N PRO A 187 13.52 5.01 -12.81
CA PRO A 187 13.50 3.99 -13.87
C PRO A 187 14.88 3.67 -14.47
N SER A 188 15.86 4.55 -14.32
CA SER A 188 17.25 4.35 -14.76
C SER A 188 18.00 3.26 -14.00
N ALA A 189 17.62 2.93 -12.76
CA ALA A 189 18.28 1.88 -11.97
C ALA A 189 17.86 0.45 -12.38
N ARG A 190 16.78 0.27 -13.14
CA ARG A 190 16.32 -1.05 -13.60
C ARG A 190 17.09 -1.58 -14.82
N ARG A 191 17.84 -0.73 -15.56
CA ARG A 191 18.56 -1.17 -16.75
C ARG A 191 19.91 -1.86 -16.48
N ALA A 192 20.46 -1.77 -15.27
CA ALA A 192 21.80 -2.27 -14.96
C ALA A 192 21.86 -3.71 -14.41
N ARG A 193 20.71 -4.39 -14.18
CA ARG A 193 20.69 -5.74 -13.57
C ARG A 193 20.19 -6.87 -14.49
N SER A 194 20.09 -6.67 -15.77
CA SER A 194 19.79 -7.74 -16.72
C SER A 194 20.94 -7.89 -17.69
N ARG A 195 21.97 -8.64 -17.30
CA ARG A 195 22.82 -9.47 -18.17
C ARG A 195 24.00 -10.01 -17.37
N SER A 196 23.83 -11.19 -16.78
CA SER A 196 24.91 -12.15 -16.65
C SER A 196 24.44 -13.45 -17.29
N PRO A 197 25.05 -13.90 -18.36
CA PRO A 197 24.72 -15.21 -18.93
C PRO A 197 25.32 -16.29 -18.04
N THR A 198 24.43 -17.18 -17.56
CA THR A 198 24.83 -18.41 -16.89
C THR A 198 25.50 -19.34 -17.91
N PRO A 199 26.68 -19.90 -17.65
CA PRO A 199 27.28 -20.87 -18.55
C PRO A 199 26.50 -22.19 -18.52
N PRO A 200 26.45 -22.94 -19.64
CA PRO A 200 25.69 -24.18 -19.71
C PRO A 200 26.36 -25.28 -18.86
N HIS A 201 25.58 -25.92 -18.03
CA HIS A 201 25.98 -27.12 -17.28
C HIS A 201 26.33 -28.25 -18.24
N ALA A 202 27.62 -28.69 -18.21
CA ALA A 202 28.07 -29.89 -18.91
C ALA A 202 27.40 -31.12 -18.28
N VAL A 203 26.60 -31.83 -19.08
CA VAL A 203 26.03 -33.13 -18.72
C VAL A 203 27.17 -34.15 -18.68
N ARG A 204 27.56 -34.60 -17.48
CA ARG A 204 28.45 -35.76 -17.30
C ARG A 204 27.69 -37.05 -17.65
N ARG A 205 28.15 -37.77 -18.69
CA ARG A 205 27.73 -39.14 -18.98
C ARG A 205 28.20 -40.08 -17.87
N PRO A 206 27.39 -41.07 -17.42
CA PRO A 206 27.87 -42.10 -16.51
C PRO A 206 28.77 -43.09 -17.28
N SER A 207 29.92 -43.40 -16.74
CA SER A 207 30.83 -44.43 -17.21
C SER A 207 30.24 -45.83 -16.97
N ARG A 208 30.23 -46.64 -18.04
CA ARG A 208 29.91 -48.08 -17.97
C ARG A 208 30.99 -48.82 -17.19
N GLN A 209 30.63 -49.58 -16.18
CA GLN A 209 31.48 -50.60 -15.57
C GLN A 209 31.43 -51.87 -16.43
N PRO A 210 32.55 -52.57 -16.63
CA PRO A 210 32.56 -53.87 -17.28
C PRO A 210 32.11 -54.97 -16.30
N GLN A 211 31.23 -55.84 -16.80
CA GLN A 211 30.88 -57.09 -16.13
C GLN A 211 32.01 -58.08 -16.32
N SER A 212 32.53 -58.62 -15.22
CA SER A 212 33.41 -59.79 -15.26
C SER A 212 32.58 -61.04 -15.09
N SER A 213 32.71 -61.92 -16.04
CA SER A 213 32.23 -63.30 -16.00
C SER A 213 33.19 -64.17 -15.17
N ALA A 214 32.64 -64.93 -14.25
CA ALA A 214 32.99 -66.27 -13.86
C ALA A 214 31.82 -66.91 -13.10
#